data_d34ec4af61eddd132735c043ede6f81d
#
_entry.id   d34ec4af61eddd132735c043ede6f81d
#
_cell.length_a   1.000
_cell.length_b   1.000
_cell.length_c   1.000
_cell.angle_alpha   90.00
_cell.angle_beta   90.00
_cell.angle_gamma   90.00
#
_symmetry.space_group_name_H-M   'P 1'
#
loop_
_entity.id
_entity.type
_entity.pdbx_description
1 polymer ?
#
loop_
_entity_poly.entity_id
_entity_poly.type
_entity_poly.pdbx_seq_one_letter_code
_entity_poly.pdbx_strand_id
1 'polypeptide(L)'
;MTDDLVDRLQRAESTPYGKARSALLEDVVRRADAAENQELAFYSRLSLVTAYVMGGEARKSLVPFARCVADWDAEPERYSDQTHTFLWTFKYAPSTLSQFPEVPLAQTYGVLDDMERRWRTGGHSMHAVHQYRWLVASHVGDAETAAEQYRLWSTAPRDSLSDCVGCDPTSKVSHLIDIGRPADAVALAVGVLDGTLTCNEQPQQMLTALLPAYVAEGMYSEAVDAHRRSYRALRNLPGELKAYADHVIFCARTGNETRAVELVERHLADLDDPPSTLAEMNFAAAASLALQRVGDLTIRRPTGDDVPAGQLAEELAERALGLAARFDERNGTTHQTEVIQSVLTAEPWVEYLPLSETARRAHTRAQQPQAPQPQQQAEVQTETPRGSEWLDRAEEAWQHYHRDEAVAAWKSFEAEVPEESRTPLDRARLLDLWGLTSQDEPEVALDAWRTALTLYADLGEEARILRNRARIARMLGHLGQIEEALATGEQPMRWLIANDEPRRRAGWQDSLATLYAQDGR
;
A
#
# COMPACT_ATOMS: atom_id res chain seq x y z
N MET A 1 30.60 -28.34 -0.25
CA MET A 1 30.90 -26.93 0.14
C MET A 1 29.98 -25.94 -0.61
N THR A 2 29.85 -26.07 -1.94
CA THR A 2 28.92 -25.21 -2.71
C THR A 2 27.45 -25.47 -2.33
N ASP A 3 27.04 -26.73 -2.16
CA ASP A 3 25.66 -27.09 -1.79
C ASP A 3 25.27 -26.53 -0.40
N ASP A 4 26.18 -26.56 0.59
CA ASP A 4 25.93 -25.94 1.90
C ASP A 4 25.73 -24.42 1.82
N LEU A 5 26.42 -23.72 0.91
CA LEU A 5 26.23 -22.28 0.70
C LEU A 5 24.91 -21.96 0.01
N VAL A 6 24.48 -22.78 -0.94
CA VAL A 6 23.16 -22.62 -1.59
C VAL A 6 22.04 -22.84 -0.58
N ASP A 7 22.15 -23.87 0.26
CA ASP A 7 21.15 -24.14 1.31
C ASP A 7 21.07 -22.98 2.33
N ARG A 8 22.21 -22.36 2.67
CA ARG A 8 22.26 -21.17 3.54
C ARG A 8 21.61 -19.97 2.87
N LEU A 9 21.88 -19.75 1.59
CA LEU A 9 21.25 -18.68 0.81
C LEU A 9 19.73 -18.85 0.78
N GLN A 10 19.23 -20.02 0.45
CA GLN A 10 17.79 -20.31 0.43
C GLN A 10 17.14 -20.08 1.81
N ARG A 11 17.81 -20.49 2.89
CA ARG A 11 17.34 -20.23 4.25
C ARG A 11 17.29 -18.74 4.56
N ALA A 12 18.32 -17.98 4.15
CA ALA A 12 18.34 -16.54 4.32
C ALA A 12 17.21 -15.86 3.54
N GLU A 13 16.99 -16.25 2.28
CA GLU A 13 15.94 -15.70 1.43
C GLU A 13 14.52 -16.05 1.88
N SER A 14 14.33 -17.19 2.55
CA SER A 14 13.05 -17.58 3.17
C SER A 14 12.78 -16.89 4.52
N THR A 15 13.77 -16.23 5.11
CA THR A 15 13.61 -15.47 6.35
C THR A 15 12.90 -14.14 6.04
N PRO A 16 11.92 -13.67 6.85
CA PRO A 16 11.29 -12.37 6.66
C PRO A 16 12.32 -11.23 6.63
N TYR A 17 12.02 -10.15 5.90
CA TYR A 17 12.89 -8.97 5.85
C TYR A 17 13.11 -8.38 7.24
N GLY A 18 14.34 -7.92 7.49
CA GLY A 18 14.81 -7.36 8.74
C GLY A 18 16.23 -7.78 9.07
N LYS A 19 16.74 -7.32 10.20
CA LYS A 19 18.16 -7.52 10.64
C LYS A 19 18.60 -8.99 10.65
N ALA A 20 17.68 -9.93 10.92
CA ALA A 20 18.01 -11.37 10.91
C ALA A 20 18.33 -11.87 9.49
N ARG A 21 17.52 -11.52 8.49
CA ARG A 21 17.77 -11.88 7.09
C ARG A 21 19.06 -11.23 6.58
N SER A 22 19.28 -9.95 6.91
CA SER A 22 20.51 -9.24 6.55
C SER A 22 21.76 -9.95 7.09
N ALA A 23 21.75 -10.31 8.37
CA ALA A 23 22.88 -11.01 9.00
C ALA A 23 23.16 -12.39 8.38
N LEU A 24 22.12 -13.14 8.01
CA LEU A 24 22.27 -14.43 7.32
C LEU A 24 22.89 -14.24 5.92
N LEU A 25 22.44 -13.23 5.16
CA LEU A 25 23.00 -12.93 3.84
C LEU A 25 24.45 -12.39 3.92
N GLU A 26 24.77 -11.57 4.93
CA GLU A 26 26.15 -11.14 5.21
C GLU A 26 27.09 -12.35 5.43
N ASP A 27 26.63 -13.38 6.17
CA ASP A 27 27.41 -14.61 6.37
C ASP A 27 27.60 -15.39 5.05
N VAL A 28 26.55 -15.47 4.21
CA VAL A 28 26.64 -16.12 2.90
C VAL A 28 27.62 -15.41 1.99
N VAL A 29 27.54 -14.08 1.88
CA VAL A 29 28.46 -13.26 1.06
C VAL A 29 29.91 -13.47 1.52
N ARG A 30 30.19 -13.35 2.81
CA ARG A 30 31.54 -13.55 3.37
C ARG A 30 32.09 -14.94 3.05
N ARG A 31 31.27 -15.99 3.15
CA ARG A 31 31.69 -17.37 2.86
C ARG A 31 31.87 -17.61 1.37
N ALA A 32 31.03 -17.05 0.52
CA ALA A 32 31.16 -17.15 -0.93
C ALA A 32 32.45 -16.46 -1.41
N ASP A 33 32.78 -15.28 -0.84
CA ASP A 33 34.03 -14.58 -1.10
C ASP A 33 35.25 -15.41 -0.64
N ALA A 34 35.21 -16.00 0.55
CA ALA A 34 36.27 -16.84 1.08
C ALA A 34 36.46 -18.15 0.27
N ALA A 35 35.42 -18.63 -0.40
CA ALA A 35 35.46 -19.79 -1.28
C ALA A 35 35.82 -19.41 -2.73
N GLU A 36 36.08 -18.14 -3.03
CA GLU A 36 36.33 -17.59 -4.35
C GLU A 36 35.21 -17.92 -5.38
N ASN A 37 33.98 -18.15 -4.87
CA ASN A 37 32.82 -18.40 -5.70
C ASN A 37 32.19 -17.04 -6.10
N GLN A 38 32.72 -16.43 -7.14
CA GLN A 38 32.37 -15.07 -7.57
C GLN A 38 30.91 -14.94 -8.00
N GLU A 39 30.35 -15.94 -8.69
CA GLU A 39 28.96 -15.91 -9.15
C GLU A 39 27.96 -15.97 -7.99
N LEU A 40 28.21 -16.88 -7.03
CA LEU A 40 27.40 -16.95 -5.82
C LEU A 40 27.54 -15.70 -4.94
N ALA A 41 28.77 -15.16 -4.83
CA ALA A 41 29.02 -13.93 -4.09
C ALA A 41 28.30 -12.74 -4.70
N PHE A 42 28.29 -12.63 -6.04
CA PHE A 42 27.59 -11.58 -6.77
C PHE A 42 26.07 -11.68 -6.54
N TYR A 43 25.46 -12.84 -6.74
CA TYR A 43 24.03 -13.06 -6.52
C TYR A 43 23.64 -12.77 -5.05
N SER A 44 24.42 -13.31 -4.11
CA SER A 44 24.17 -13.11 -2.68
C SER A 44 24.27 -11.64 -2.26
N ARG A 45 25.15 -10.84 -2.92
CA ARG A 45 25.20 -9.38 -2.71
C ARG A 45 23.97 -8.67 -3.23
N LEU A 46 23.44 -9.08 -4.40
CA LEU A 46 22.16 -8.52 -4.90
C LEU A 46 20.99 -8.83 -3.95
N SER A 47 20.91 -10.06 -3.46
CA SER A 47 19.94 -10.45 -2.43
C SER A 47 20.12 -9.66 -1.13
N LEU A 48 21.37 -9.40 -0.72
CA LEU A 48 21.69 -8.59 0.46
C LEU A 48 21.31 -7.12 0.29
N VAL A 49 21.52 -6.53 -0.89
CA VAL A 49 21.06 -5.17 -1.20
C VAL A 49 19.54 -5.06 -1.01
N THR A 50 18.80 -6.01 -1.58
CA THR A 50 17.34 -6.07 -1.42
C THR A 50 16.95 -6.23 0.05
N ALA A 51 17.63 -7.11 0.79
CA ALA A 51 17.35 -7.36 2.20
C ALA A 51 17.59 -6.10 3.06
N TYR A 52 18.64 -5.34 2.80
CA TYR A 52 18.90 -4.09 3.50
C TYR A 52 17.84 -3.03 3.23
N VAL A 53 17.45 -2.86 1.96
CA VAL A 53 16.43 -1.87 1.58
C VAL A 53 15.09 -2.21 2.21
N MET A 54 14.62 -3.45 2.06
CA MET A 54 13.34 -3.91 2.60
C MET A 54 13.37 -4.14 4.12
N GLY A 55 14.55 -4.27 4.69
CA GLY A 55 14.78 -4.51 6.13
C GLY A 55 14.96 -3.25 6.97
N GLY A 56 14.85 -2.06 6.37
CA GLY A 56 15.04 -0.78 7.07
C GLY A 56 16.51 -0.41 7.31
N GLU A 57 17.44 -1.02 6.58
CA GLU A 57 18.90 -0.79 6.68
C GLU A 57 19.45 -0.21 5.37
N ALA A 58 18.66 0.62 4.68
CA ALA A 58 18.91 1.07 3.30
C ALA A 58 20.34 1.61 3.08
N ARG A 59 20.91 2.34 4.04
CA ARG A 59 22.29 2.87 3.95
C ARG A 59 23.34 1.77 3.72
N LYS A 60 23.15 0.61 4.34
CA LYS A 60 24.09 -0.52 4.21
C LYS A 60 24.08 -1.13 2.80
N SER A 61 23.02 -0.92 2.02
CA SER A 61 22.91 -1.47 0.67
C SER A 61 23.91 -0.88 -0.33
N LEU A 62 24.40 0.33 -0.08
CA LEU A 62 25.25 1.06 -1.02
C LEU A 62 26.61 0.37 -1.27
N VAL A 63 27.22 -0.21 -0.25
CA VAL A 63 28.55 -0.87 -0.37
C VAL A 63 28.47 -2.17 -1.19
N PRO A 64 27.60 -3.14 -0.86
CA PRO A 64 27.47 -4.35 -1.68
C PRO A 64 26.98 -4.05 -3.10
N PHE A 65 26.11 -3.02 -3.29
CA PHE A 65 25.69 -2.60 -4.60
C PHE A 65 26.86 -2.06 -5.44
N ALA A 66 27.66 -1.13 -4.89
CA ALA A 66 28.85 -0.60 -5.59
C ALA A 66 29.83 -1.71 -5.98
N ARG A 67 29.96 -2.75 -5.14
CA ARG A 67 30.77 -3.92 -5.47
C ARG A 67 30.18 -4.72 -6.65
N CYS A 68 28.86 -4.94 -6.67
CA CYS A 68 28.22 -5.59 -7.81
C CYS A 68 28.39 -4.80 -9.11
N VAL A 69 28.30 -3.46 -9.07
CA VAL A 69 28.58 -2.61 -10.24
C VAL A 69 30.00 -2.81 -10.75
N ALA A 70 30.99 -2.77 -9.86
CA ALA A 70 32.39 -2.96 -10.21
C ALA A 70 32.68 -4.37 -10.80
N ASP A 71 32.13 -5.41 -10.16
CA ASP A 71 32.29 -6.80 -10.63
C ASP A 71 31.63 -6.99 -12.00
N TRP A 72 30.43 -6.44 -12.21
CA TRP A 72 29.72 -6.47 -13.49
C TRP A 72 30.50 -5.76 -14.60
N ASP A 73 31.00 -4.56 -14.33
CA ASP A 73 31.72 -3.76 -15.34
C ASP A 73 33.07 -4.40 -15.72
N ALA A 74 33.68 -5.17 -14.81
CA ALA A 74 34.91 -5.89 -15.09
C ALA A 74 34.69 -7.16 -15.95
N GLU A 75 33.63 -7.94 -15.67
CA GLU A 75 33.41 -9.25 -16.29
C GLU A 75 31.90 -9.49 -16.58
N PRO A 76 31.25 -8.71 -17.45
CA PRO A 76 29.80 -8.80 -17.67
C PRO A 76 29.32 -10.15 -18.18
N GLU A 77 30.14 -10.86 -18.97
CA GLU A 77 29.84 -12.18 -19.49
C GLU A 77 29.66 -13.22 -18.38
N ARG A 78 30.43 -13.12 -17.31
CA ARG A 78 30.37 -14.02 -16.14
C ARG A 78 29.01 -13.96 -15.42
N TYR A 79 28.41 -12.77 -15.37
CA TYR A 79 27.17 -12.52 -14.65
C TYR A 79 25.95 -12.39 -15.54
N SER A 80 26.07 -12.79 -16.82
CA SER A 80 25.03 -12.63 -17.84
C SER A 80 23.68 -13.22 -17.42
N ASP A 81 23.66 -14.38 -16.75
CA ASP A 81 22.45 -15.01 -16.23
C ASP A 81 21.76 -14.20 -15.12
N GLN A 82 22.45 -13.21 -14.57
CA GLN A 82 21.96 -12.35 -13.48
C GLN A 82 21.65 -10.93 -13.93
N THR A 83 21.68 -10.66 -15.23
CA THR A 83 21.46 -9.34 -15.81
C THR A 83 20.16 -8.70 -15.30
N HIS A 84 19.06 -9.43 -15.34
CA HIS A 84 17.77 -8.93 -14.90
C HIS A 84 17.80 -8.56 -13.41
N THR A 85 18.30 -9.42 -12.54
CA THR A 85 18.37 -9.19 -11.09
C THR A 85 19.27 -8.00 -10.77
N PHE A 86 20.41 -7.88 -11.45
CA PHE A 86 21.33 -6.75 -11.29
C PHE A 86 20.68 -5.42 -11.70
N LEU A 87 20.09 -5.35 -12.89
CA LEU A 87 19.39 -4.15 -13.35
C LEU A 87 18.16 -3.85 -12.46
N TRP A 88 17.40 -4.85 -12.06
CA TRP A 88 16.30 -4.66 -11.12
C TRP A 88 16.78 -4.01 -9.82
N THR A 89 17.85 -4.54 -9.23
CA THR A 89 18.43 -4.05 -7.98
C THR A 89 19.00 -2.63 -8.12
N PHE A 90 19.45 -2.27 -9.33
CA PHE A 90 19.98 -0.94 -9.63
C PHE A 90 19.00 0.19 -9.27
N LYS A 91 17.71 -0.06 -9.39
CA LYS A 91 16.65 0.90 -9.08
C LYS A 91 16.66 1.38 -7.62
N TYR A 92 17.13 0.55 -6.69
CA TYR A 92 17.19 0.92 -5.28
C TYR A 92 18.23 2.01 -4.99
N ALA A 93 19.31 2.10 -5.78
CA ALA A 93 20.41 3.00 -5.50
C ALA A 93 20.01 4.49 -5.56
N PRO A 94 19.36 5.05 -6.61
CA PRO A 94 18.96 6.45 -6.62
C PRO A 94 17.94 6.77 -5.53
N SER A 95 17.02 5.86 -5.21
CA SER A 95 16.07 6.03 -4.10
C SER A 95 16.81 6.08 -2.77
N THR A 96 17.74 5.15 -2.51
CA THR A 96 18.51 5.12 -1.27
C THR A 96 19.39 6.35 -1.11
N LEU A 97 20.13 6.75 -2.14
CA LEU A 97 21.04 7.90 -2.10
C LEU A 97 20.29 9.21 -1.78
N SER A 98 19.08 9.38 -2.31
CA SER A 98 18.28 10.59 -2.06
C SER A 98 17.85 10.74 -0.61
N GLN A 99 17.79 9.64 0.17
CA GLN A 99 17.33 9.63 1.56
C GLN A 99 18.36 10.11 2.59
N PHE A 100 19.61 10.39 2.17
CA PHE A 100 20.71 10.76 3.05
C PHE A 100 21.35 12.09 2.59
N PRO A 101 21.29 13.17 3.38
CA PRO A 101 21.79 14.48 2.99
C PRO A 101 23.32 14.55 2.89
N GLU A 102 24.05 13.62 3.53
CA GLU A 102 25.51 13.52 3.43
C GLU A 102 25.98 12.93 2.10
N VAL A 103 25.09 12.37 1.28
CA VAL A 103 25.43 11.89 -0.05
C VAL A 103 25.32 13.05 -1.04
N PRO A 104 26.39 13.44 -1.75
CA PRO A 104 26.33 14.50 -2.72
C PRO A 104 25.31 14.23 -3.82
N LEU A 105 24.49 15.23 -4.17
CA LEU A 105 23.44 15.10 -5.18
C LEU A 105 24.01 14.70 -6.55
N ALA A 106 25.22 15.16 -6.88
CA ALA A 106 25.93 14.79 -8.11
C ALA A 106 26.18 13.26 -8.20
N GLN A 107 26.39 12.59 -7.07
CA GLN A 107 26.52 11.12 -7.03
C GLN A 107 25.18 10.45 -7.38
N THR A 108 24.07 10.96 -6.88
CA THR A 108 22.72 10.46 -7.21
C THR A 108 22.44 10.62 -8.70
N TYR A 109 22.75 11.77 -9.28
CA TYR A 109 22.59 12.00 -10.73
C TYR A 109 23.52 11.10 -11.54
N GLY A 110 24.78 10.91 -11.11
CA GLY A 110 25.71 9.98 -11.77
C GLY A 110 25.19 8.54 -11.82
N VAL A 111 24.52 8.08 -10.76
CA VAL A 111 23.87 6.77 -10.74
C VAL A 111 22.65 6.72 -11.68
N LEU A 112 21.86 7.79 -11.76
CA LEU A 112 20.74 7.87 -12.70
C LEU A 112 21.22 7.87 -14.16
N ASP A 113 22.32 8.56 -14.46
CA ASP A 113 22.93 8.59 -15.80
C ASP A 113 23.51 7.22 -16.18
N ASP A 114 24.13 6.52 -15.23
CA ASP A 114 24.60 5.15 -15.44
C ASP A 114 23.43 4.16 -15.63
N MET A 115 22.35 4.32 -14.84
CA MET A 115 21.12 3.58 -15.04
C MET A 115 20.57 3.78 -16.47
N GLU A 116 20.41 5.03 -16.90
CA GLU A 116 19.93 5.36 -18.25
C GLU A 116 20.81 4.74 -19.35
N ARG A 117 22.13 4.84 -19.21
CA ARG A 117 23.10 4.26 -20.14
C ARG A 117 22.91 2.75 -20.26
N ARG A 118 22.79 2.02 -19.13
CA ARG A 118 22.60 0.55 -19.10
C ARG A 118 21.27 0.14 -19.72
N TRP A 119 20.19 0.87 -19.41
CA TRP A 119 18.86 0.61 -20.00
C TRP A 119 18.87 0.79 -21.51
N ARG A 120 19.48 1.88 -22.02
CA ARG A 120 19.62 2.12 -23.46
C ARG A 120 20.45 1.03 -24.14
N THR A 121 21.59 0.66 -23.55
CA THR A 121 22.47 -0.39 -24.08
C THR A 121 21.77 -1.75 -24.12
N GLY A 122 20.97 -2.08 -23.11
CA GLY A 122 20.19 -3.32 -23.06
C GLY A 122 18.91 -3.30 -23.88
N GLY A 123 18.54 -2.18 -24.53
CA GLY A 123 17.30 -2.05 -25.31
C GLY A 123 16.03 -2.04 -24.44
N HIS A 124 16.16 -1.69 -23.16
CA HIS A 124 15.04 -1.63 -22.21
C HIS A 124 14.24 -0.34 -22.32
N SER A 125 12.99 -0.39 -21.86
CA SER A 125 12.15 0.79 -21.74
C SER A 125 12.73 1.80 -20.75
N MET A 126 12.63 3.10 -21.06
CA MET A 126 13.01 4.18 -20.16
C MET A 126 12.00 4.40 -19.02
N HIS A 127 10.95 3.62 -18.93
CA HIS A 127 9.89 3.75 -17.93
C HIS A 127 10.43 3.87 -16.49
N ALA A 128 11.28 2.93 -16.06
CA ALA A 128 11.90 2.98 -14.74
C ALA A 128 12.87 4.18 -14.58
N VAL A 129 13.65 4.50 -15.61
CA VAL A 129 14.57 5.64 -15.58
C VAL A 129 13.82 6.95 -15.34
N HIS A 130 12.72 7.18 -16.05
CA HIS A 130 11.88 8.36 -15.86
C HIS A 130 11.24 8.40 -14.47
N GLN A 131 10.80 7.26 -13.91
CA GLN A 131 10.29 7.17 -12.57
C GLN A 131 11.30 7.62 -11.51
N TYR A 132 12.54 7.13 -11.59
CA TYR A 132 13.56 7.47 -10.59
C TYR A 132 14.13 8.88 -10.80
N ARG A 133 14.16 9.40 -12.03
CA ARG A 133 14.43 10.83 -12.26
C ARG A 133 13.34 11.72 -11.70
N TRP A 134 12.07 11.33 -11.86
CA TRP A 134 10.94 12.01 -11.22
C TRP A 134 11.08 12.01 -9.69
N LEU A 135 11.39 10.86 -9.08
CA LEU A 135 11.54 10.74 -7.64
C LEU A 135 12.61 11.71 -7.09
N VAL A 136 13.77 11.75 -7.74
CA VAL A 136 14.87 12.64 -7.31
C VAL A 136 14.50 14.11 -7.54
N ALA A 137 13.94 14.46 -8.69
CA ALA A 137 13.51 15.83 -8.99
C ALA A 137 12.45 16.33 -8.01
N SER A 138 11.45 15.50 -7.66
CA SER A 138 10.43 15.80 -6.64
C SER A 138 11.06 16.01 -5.27
N HIS A 139 12.02 15.17 -4.88
CA HIS A 139 12.72 15.30 -3.60
C HIS A 139 13.57 16.59 -3.53
N VAL A 140 14.17 17.00 -4.63
CA VAL A 140 14.97 18.24 -4.70
C VAL A 140 14.09 19.50 -4.74
N GLY A 141 12.84 19.37 -5.19
CA GLY A 141 11.92 20.49 -5.41
C GLY A 141 12.03 21.10 -6.80
N ASP A 142 12.63 20.38 -7.77
CA ASP A 142 12.66 20.77 -9.18
C ASP A 142 11.33 20.39 -9.84
N ALA A 143 10.34 21.26 -9.69
CA ALA A 143 8.98 21.01 -10.17
C ALA A 143 8.89 20.85 -11.70
N GLU A 144 9.73 21.57 -12.47
CA GLU A 144 9.75 21.51 -13.93
C GLU A 144 10.25 20.13 -14.40
N THR A 145 11.40 19.70 -13.89
CA THR A 145 11.97 18.38 -14.19
C THR A 145 11.03 17.28 -13.68
N ALA A 146 10.44 17.40 -12.49
CA ALA A 146 9.51 16.42 -11.95
C ALA A 146 8.27 16.27 -12.85
N ALA A 147 7.67 17.36 -13.32
CA ALA A 147 6.50 17.32 -14.21
C ALA A 147 6.83 16.67 -15.56
N GLU A 148 7.98 17.00 -16.16
CA GLU A 148 8.41 16.39 -17.43
C GLU A 148 8.71 14.89 -17.26
N GLN A 149 9.43 14.51 -16.22
CA GLN A 149 9.74 13.10 -15.97
C GLN A 149 8.48 12.28 -15.63
N TYR A 150 7.51 12.85 -14.92
CA TYR A 150 6.22 12.22 -14.71
C TYR A 150 5.46 11.99 -16.02
N ARG A 151 5.45 12.96 -16.92
CA ARG A 151 4.83 12.84 -18.23
C ARG A 151 5.48 11.72 -19.06
N LEU A 152 6.82 11.69 -19.11
CA LEU A 152 7.58 10.66 -19.81
C LEU A 152 7.36 9.28 -19.19
N TRP A 153 7.39 9.17 -17.87
CA TRP A 153 7.11 7.94 -17.14
C TRP A 153 5.70 7.42 -17.41
N SER A 154 4.71 8.31 -17.42
CA SER A 154 3.31 7.93 -17.65
C SER A 154 3.01 7.45 -19.06
N THR A 155 3.84 7.83 -20.05
CA THR A 155 3.65 7.51 -21.46
C THR A 155 4.62 6.44 -21.98
N ALA A 156 5.71 6.16 -21.27
CA ALA A 156 6.67 5.14 -21.66
C ALA A 156 6.04 3.73 -21.55
N PRO A 157 6.27 2.83 -22.51
CA PRO A 157 5.80 1.46 -22.41
C PRO A 157 6.47 0.75 -21.22
N ARG A 158 5.73 -0.10 -20.53
CA ARG A 158 6.28 -0.93 -19.45
C ARG A 158 7.02 -2.14 -20.04
N ASP A 159 8.05 -2.59 -19.32
CA ASP A 159 8.76 -3.84 -19.58
C ASP A 159 9.08 -4.57 -18.26
N SER A 160 9.86 -5.66 -18.33
CA SER A 160 10.25 -6.46 -17.17
C SER A 160 11.13 -5.72 -16.15
N LEU A 161 11.75 -4.59 -16.53
CA LEU A 161 12.54 -3.73 -15.65
C LEU A 161 11.77 -2.51 -15.14
N SER A 162 10.54 -2.28 -15.58
CA SER A 162 9.64 -1.30 -14.97
C SER A 162 9.42 -1.67 -13.50
N ASP A 163 9.05 -0.70 -12.66
CA ASP A 163 8.77 -1.00 -11.26
C ASP A 163 7.60 -1.96 -11.11
N CYS A 164 7.40 -2.52 -9.91
CA CYS A 164 6.35 -3.52 -9.73
C CYS A 164 4.97 -2.93 -10.08
N VAL A 165 4.10 -3.76 -10.63
CA VAL A 165 2.78 -3.33 -11.12
C VAL A 165 1.88 -2.74 -10.03
N GLY A 166 2.11 -3.10 -8.76
CA GLY A 166 1.37 -2.56 -7.62
C GLY A 166 1.99 -1.27 -7.05
N CYS A 167 3.33 -1.11 -7.08
CA CYS A 167 4.02 0.04 -6.50
C CYS A 167 4.08 1.24 -7.45
N ASP A 168 4.18 1.01 -8.76
CA ASP A 168 4.16 2.06 -9.78
C ASP A 168 2.92 2.97 -9.69
N PRO A 169 1.67 2.45 -9.60
CA PRO A 169 0.50 3.29 -9.37
C PRO A 169 0.56 4.07 -8.06
N THR A 170 1.13 3.51 -7.00
CA THR A 170 1.22 4.18 -5.69
C THR A 170 2.08 5.44 -5.77
N SER A 171 3.22 5.39 -6.45
CA SER A 171 4.06 6.57 -6.67
C SER A 171 3.36 7.64 -7.53
N LYS A 172 2.57 7.23 -8.52
CA LYS A 172 1.75 8.15 -9.33
C LYS A 172 0.62 8.78 -8.52
N VAL A 173 0.00 8.01 -7.63
CA VAL A 173 -1.02 8.51 -6.69
C VAL A 173 -0.43 9.59 -5.79
N SER A 174 0.75 9.36 -5.20
CA SER A 174 1.43 10.37 -4.39
C SER A 174 1.67 11.65 -5.19
N HIS A 175 2.18 11.55 -6.41
CA HIS A 175 2.38 12.73 -7.28
C HIS A 175 1.07 13.49 -7.55
N LEU A 176 -0.01 12.79 -7.86
CA LEU A 176 -1.32 13.42 -8.12
C LEU A 176 -1.85 14.17 -6.89
N ILE A 177 -1.61 13.64 -5.70
CA ILE A 177 -1.98 14.31 -4.45
C ILE A 177 -1.15 15.57 -4.24
N ASP A 178 0.18 15.48 -4.44
CA ASP A 178 1.10 16.60 -4.27
C ASP A 178 0.78 17.77 -5.20
N ILE A 179 0.30 17.50 -6.42
CA ILE A 179 -0.14 18.54 -7.37
C ILE A 179 -1.62 18.92 -7.25
N GLY A 180 -2.31 18.51 -6.17
CA GLY A 180 -3.70 18.90 -5.88
C GLY A 180 -4.77 18.23 -6.75
N ARG A 181 -4.54 16.99 -7.18
CA ARG A 181 -5.46 16.18 -8.00
C ARG A 181 -5.95 14.92 -7.26
N PRO A 182 -6.61 15.06 -6.10
CA PRO A 182 -7.00 13.92 -5.26
C PRO A 182 -8.01 12.98 -5.94
N ALA A 183 -8.95 13.50 -6.72
CA ALA A 183 -9.94 12.68 -7.45
C ALA A 183 -9.26 11.74 -8.46
N ASP A 184 -8.26 12.23 -9.19
CA ASP A 184 -7.49 11.42 -10.13
C ASP A 184 -6.64 10.37 -9.41
N ALA A 185 -6.08 10.72 -8.25
CA ALA A 185 -5.35 9.79 -7.40
C ALA A 185 -6.23 8.61 -6.95
N VAL A 186 -7.46 8.89 -6.48
CA VAL A 186 -8.43 7.86 -6.10
C VAL A 186 -8.81 6.99 -7.31
N ALA A 187 -9.04 7.58 -8.47
CA ALA A 187 -9.38 6.83 -9.68
C ALA A 187 -8.24 5.90 -10.13
N LEU A 188 -6.98 6.34 -10.02
CA LEU A 188 -5.81 5.55 -10.41
C LEU A 188 -5.56 4.35 -9.48
N ALA A 189 -5.95 4.45 -8.23
CA ALA A 189 -5.68 3.43 -7.21
C ALA A 189 -6.52 2.14 -7.35
N VAL A 190 -7.58 2.16 -8.15
CA VAL A 190 -8.59 1.08 -8.22
C VAL A 190 -7.96 -0.29 -8.45
N GLY A 191 -7.04 -0.44 -9.42
CA GLY A 191 -6.43 -1.73 -9.75
C GLY A 191 -5.55 -2.33 -8.62
N VAL A 192 -5.03 -1.49 -7.71
CA VAL A 192 -4.30 -1.97 -6.53
C VAL A 192 -5.28 -2.33 -5.40
N LEU A 193 -6.34 -1.54 -5.23
CA LEU A 193 -7.30 -1.72 -4.15
C LEU A 193 -8.21 -2.93 -4.35
N ASP A 194 -8.52 -3.28 -5.59
CA ASP A 194 -9.32 -4.47 -5.93
C ASP A 194 -8.49 -5.77 -5.96
N GLY A 195 -7.17 -5.67 -5.76
CA GLY A 195 -6.27 -6.80 -5.71
C GLY A 195 -5.81 -7.32 -7.07
N THR A 196 -6.10 -6.64 -8.18
CA THR A 196 -5.62 -7.01 -9.52
C THR A 196 -4.12 -6.77 -9.66
N LEU A 197 -3.64 -5.67 -9.05
CA LEU A 197 -2.23 -5.29 -9.03
C LEU A 197 -1.69 -5.48 -7.62
N THR A 198 -0.99 -6.59 -7.35
CA THR A 198 -0.51 -6.94 -6.01
C THR A 198 1.00 -7.07 -5.94
N CYS A 199 1.55 -6.82 -4.74
CA CYS A 199 2.89 -7.21 -4.33
C CYS A 199 2.97 -7.24 -2.79
N ASN A 200 4.14 -7.55 -2.24
CA ASN A 200 4.32 -7.61 -0.77
C ASN A 200 4.04 -6.28 -0.06
N GLU A 201 4.15 -5.14 -0.76
CA GLU A 201 3.92 -3.79 -0.22
C GLU A 201 2.51 -3.27 -0.47
N GLN A 202 1.68 -4.01 -1.21
CA GLN A 202 0.33 -3.61 -1.56
C GLN A 202 -0.72 -4.55 -0.96
N PRO A 203 -1.89 -4.04 -0.57
CA PRO A 203 -2.40 -2.67 -0.77
C PRO A 203 -2.02 -1.65 0.33
N GLN A 204 -1.20 -2.02 1.33
CA GLN A 204 -0.96 -1.18 2.50
C GLN A 204 -0.31 0.16 2.17
N GLN A 205 0.66 0.22 1.25
CA GLN A 205 1.29 1.46 0.83
C GLN A 205 0.31 2.37 0.07
N MET A 206 -0.48 1.80 -0.83
CA MET A 206 -1.53 2.53 -1.55
C MET A 206 -2.57 3.12 -0.59
N LEU A 207 -3.03 2.33 0.38
CA LEU A 207 -4.00 2.78 1.38
C LEU A 207 -3.44 3.94 2.23
N THR A 208 -2.14 3.90 2.57
CA THR A 208 -1.47 5.01 3.28
C THR A 208 -1.41 6.26 2.40
N ALA A 209 -0.97 6.13 1.16
CA ALA A 209 -0.87 7.25 0.22
C ALA A 209 -2.22 7.95 -0.02
N LEU A 210 -3.32 7.20 -0.03
CA LEU A 210 -4.67 7.74 -0.29
C LEU A 210 -5.31 8.48 0.89
N LEU A 211 -4.76 8.43 2.10
CA LEU A 211 -5.38 9.05 3.28
C LEU A 211 -5.77 10.52 3.06
N PRO A 212 -4.88 11.41 2.56
CA PRO A 212 -5.24 12.81 2.32
C PRO A 212 -6.24 12.96 1.17
N ALA A 213 -6.15 12.13 0.13
CA ALA A 213 -7.05 12.20 -1.02
C ALA A 213 -8.49 11.81 -0.63
N TYR A 214 -8.67 10.76 0.15
CA TYR A 214 -9.98 10.35 0.63
C TYR A 214 -10.64 11.44 1.49
N VAL A 215 -9.87 12.11 2.35
CA VAL A 215 -10.42 13.21 3.16
C VAL A 215 -10.79 14.39 2.26
N ALA A 216 -9.94 14.76 1.30
CA ALA A 216 -10.20 15.85 0.36
C ALA A 216 -11.47 15.63 -0.49
N GLU A 217 -11.73 14.37 -0.87
CA GLU A 217 -12.91 13.99 -1.66
C GLU A 217 -14.14 13.68 -0.78
N GLY A 218 -14.08 13.89 0.55
CA GLY A 218 -15.17 13.58 1.46
C GLY A 218 -15.46 12.08 1.63
N MET A 219 -14.56 11.22 1.20
CA MET A 219 -14.65 9.75 1.29
C MET A 219 -14.20 9.28 2.67
N TYR A 220 -14.90 9.74 3.71
CA TYR A 220 -14.49 9.57 5.11
C TYR A 220 -14.50 8.11 5.58
N SER A 221 -15.41 7.30 5.07
CA SER A 221 -15.48 5.87 5.37
C SER A 221 -14.25 5.14 4.86
N GLU A 222 -13.88 5.44 3.61
CA GLU A 222 -12.70 4.89 2.93
C GLU A 222 -11.41 5.35 3.61
N ALA A 223 -11.34 6.62 4.04
CA ALA A 223 -10.19 7.14 4.80
C ALA A 223 -9.97 6.38 6.11
N VAL A 224 -11.04 6.13 6.88
CA VAL A 224 -10.98 5.38 8.14
C VAL A 224 -10.58 3.92 7.90
N ASP A 225 -11.19 3.26 6.91
CA ASP A 225 -10.85 1.87 6.56
C ASP A 225 -9.39 1.77 6.08
N ALA A 226 -8.96 2.67 5.20
CA ALA A 226 -7.59 2.76 4.72
C ALA A 226 -6.59 2.91 5.88
N HIS A 227 -6.82 3.85 6.81
CA HIS A 227 -5.98 4.02 7.99
C HIS A 227 -5.88 2.74 8.82
N ARG A 228 -7.01 2.11 9.12
CA ARG A 228 -7.05 0.92 9.98
C ARG A 228 -6.38 -0.29 9.34
N ARG A 229 -6.65 -0.55 8.06
CA ARG A 229 -6.10 -1.69 7.32
C ARG A 229 -4.61 -1.53 7.08
N SER A 230 -4.20 -0.37 6.56
CA SER A 230 -2.81 -0.08 6.28
C SER A 230 -1.97 -0.12 7.55
N TYR A 231 -2.32 0.64 8.59
CA TYR A 231 -1.55 0.65 9.82
C TYR A 231 -1.44 -0.73 10.47
N ARG A 232 -2.52 -1.54 10.44
CA ARG A 232 -2.48 -2.93 10.95
C ARG A 232 -1.44 -3.77 10.20
N ALA A 233 -1.33 -3.62 8.89
CA ALA A 233 -0.37 -4.36 8.06
C ALA A 233 1.07 -3.86 8.28
N LEU A 234 1.27 -2.55 8.40
CA LEU A 234 2.60 -1.93 8.45
C LEU A 234 3.24 -1.93 9.85
N ARG A 235 2.49 -1.82 10.92
CA ARG A 235 2.92 -1.47 12.29
C ARG A 235 4.06 -2.31 12.90
N ASN A 236 4.38 -3.45 12.31
CA ASN A 236 5.45 -4.34 12.77
C ASN A 236 6.48 -4.62 11.65
N LEU A 237 6.37 -3.94 10.50
CA LEU A 237 7.33 -4.10 9.42
C LEU A 237 8.52 -3.17 9.64
N PRO A 238 9.76 -3.64 9.36
CA PRO A 238 10.92 -2.77 9.45
C PRO A 238 10.91 -1.71 8.34
N GLY A 239 11.50 -0.55 8.61
CA GLY A 239 11.69 0.50 7.59
C GLY A 239 10.50 1.43 7.35
N GLU A 240 9.35 1.20 7.98
CA GLU A 240 8.08 1.88 7.68
C GLU A 240 7.87 3.22 8.43
N LEU A 241 8.93 3.80 8.99
CA LEU A 241 8.84 5.01 9.82
C LEU A 241 8.17 6.19 9.09
N LYS A 242 8.39 6.32 7.76
CA LYS A 242 7.69 7.33 6.95
C LYS A 242 6.18 7.07 6.88
N ALA A 243 5.76 5.83 6.66
CA ALA A 243 4.34 5.49 6.64
C ALA A 243 3.68 5.72 8.01
N TYR A 244 4.41 5.49 9.12
CA TYR A 244 3.91 5.83 10.45
C TYR A 244 3.71 7.33 10.61
N ALA A 245 4.60 8.17 10.04
CA ALA A 245 4.42 9.62 10.00
C ALA A 245 3.12 10.03 9.29
N ASP A 246 2.83 9.43 8.14
CA ASP A 246 1.60 9.69 7.38
C ASP A 246 0.34 9.34 8.21
N HIS A 247 0.36 8.24 8.97
CA HIS A 247 -0.73 7.87 9.89
C HIS A 247 -0.85 8.81 11.10
N VAL A 248 0.26 9.32 11.64
CA VAL A 248 0.25 10.33 12.71
C VAL A 248 -0.36 11.62 12.19
N ILE A 249 0.06 12.10 11.01
CA ILE A 249 -0.51 13.29 10.36
C ILE A 249 -2.01 13.11 10.12
N PHE A 250 -2.44 11.98 9.61
CA PHE A 250 -3.86 11.69 9.40
C PHE A 250 -4.65 11.80 10.70
N CYS A 251 -4.21 11.18 11.77
CA CYS A 251 -4.88 11.24 13.06
C CYS A 251 -4.90 12.68 13.62
N ALA A 252 -3.77 13.38 13.59
CA ALA A 252 -3.65 14.75 14.09
C ALA A 252 -4.51 15.75 13.31
N ARG A 253 -4.69 15.53 11.98
CA ARG A 253 -5.46 16.43 11.13
C ARG A 253 -6.95 16.06 10.99
N THR A 254 -7.36 14.97 11.64
CA THR A 254 -8.76 14.52 11.65
C THR A 254 -9.38 14.48 13.04
N GLY A 255 -8.83 15.27 14.00
CA GLY A 255 -9.37 15.41 15.35
C GLY A 255 -9.21 14.14 16.20
N ASN A 256 -8.20 13.33 15.91
CA ASN A 256 -7.90 12.10 16.63
C ASN A 256 -6.55 12.19 17.36
N GLU A 257 -6.33 13.26 18.09
CA GLU A 257 -5.05 13.60 18.75
C GLU A 257 -4.59 12.51 19.70
N THR A 258 -5.49 11.93 20.50
CA THR A 258 -5.17 10.81 21.39
C THR A 258 -4.59 9.64 20.61
N ARG A 259 -5.18 9.32 19.46
CA ARG A 259 -4.67 8.24 18.61
C ARG A 259 -3.33 8.60 17.97
N ALA A 260 -3.15 9.85 17.56
CA ALA A 260 -1.87 10.33 17.05
C ALA A 260 -0.75 10.18 18.09
N VAL A 261 -1.00 10.55 19.34
CA VAL A 261 -0.04 10.38 20.46
C VAL A 261 0.29 8.91 20.71
N GLU A 262 -0.71 8.02 20.73
CA GLU A 262 -0.44 6.58 20.86
C GLU A 262 0.48 6.04 19.76
N LEU A 263 0.36 6.55 18.53
CA LEU A 263 1.23 6.19 17.43
C LEU A 263 2.65 6.77 17.65
N VAL A 264 2.75 8.01 18.10
CA VAL A 264 4.04 8.63 18.43
C VAL A 264 4.75 7.84 19.51
N GLU A 265 4.12 7.57 20.67
CA GLU A 265 4.74 6.82 21.77
C GLU A 265 5.22 5.43 21.32
N ARG A 266 4.47 4.76 20.47
CA ARG A 266 4.80 3.43 19.96
C ARG A 266 6.05 3.41 19.10
N HIS A 267 6.25 4.46 18.29
CA HIS A 267 7.31 4.52 17.29
C HIS A 267 8.43 5.52 17.65
N LEU A 268 8.37 6.13 18.84
CA LEU A 268 9.38 7.10 19.26
C LEU A 268 10.78 6.48 19.33
N ALA A 269 10.88 5.21 19.73
CA ALA A 269 12.15 4.48 19.79
C ALA A 269 12.80 4.27 18.41
N ASP A 270 12.02 4.28 17.33
CA ASP A 270 12.55 4.11 15.99
C ASP A 270 13.41 5.32 15.55
N LEU A 271 13.31 6.46 16.26
CA LEU A 271 14.19 7.62 16.07
C LEU A 271 15.62 7.44 16.62
N ASP A 272 15.88 6.39 17.41
CA ASP A 272 17.23 6.09 17.91
C ASP A 272 18.08 5.36 16.85
N ASP A 273 17.42 4.61 15.91
CA ASP A 273 18.08 3.90 14.80
C ASP A 273 17.15 3.97 13.56
N PRO A 274 16.95 5.18 12.98
CA PRO A 274 15.99 5.39 11.91
C PRO A 274 16.46 4.73 10.59
N PRO A 275 15.53 4.21 9.76
CA PRO A 275 15.88 3.55 8.51
C PRO A 275 16.58 4.48 7.51
N SER A 276 16.27 5.78 7.59
CA SER A 276 16.94 6.83 6.82
C SER A 276 16.74 8.20 7.46
N THR A 277 17.62 9.15 7.11
CA THR A 277 17.49 10.55 7.56
C THR A 277 16.19 11.20 7.06
N LEU A 278 15.74 10.84 5.87
CA LEU A 278 14.46 11.32 5.33
C LEU A 278 13.26 10.80 6.15
N ALA A 279 13.26 9.53 6.53
CA ALA A 279 12.20 8.95 7.35
C ALA A 279 12.20 9.53 8.77
N GLU A 280 13.37 9.74 9.36
CA GLU A 280 13.56 10.43 10.63
C GLU A 280 12.96 11.84 10.62
N MET A 281 13.30 12.63 9.60
CA MET A 281 12.82 13.99 9.40
C MET A 281 11.28 14.05 9.33
N ASN A 282 10.70 13.19 8.51
CA ASN A 282 9.24 13.14 8.33
C ASN A 282 8.51 12.71 9.61
N PHE A 283 9.03 11.69 10.31
CA PHE A 283 8.39 11.23 11.55
C PHE A 283 8.53 12.24 12.68
N ALA A 284 9.68 12.90 12.81
CA ALA A 284 9.88 13.96 13.80
C ALA A 284 8.90 15.14 13.57
N ALA A 285 8.69 15.57 12.33
CA ALA A 285 7.71 16.62 12.00
C ALA A 285 6.28 16.19 12.31
N ALA A 286 5.88 14.98 11.94
CA ALA A 286 4.56 14.42 12.19
C ALA A 286 4.28 14.29 13.70
N ALA A 287 5.25 13.80 14.45
CA ALA A 287 5.16 13.65 15.90
C ALA A 287 5.04 15.03 16.59
N SER A 288 5.85 16.01 16.17
CA SER A 288 5.73 17.38 16.66
C SER A 288 4.34 17.97 16.42
N LEU A 289 3.80 17.85 15.20
CA LEU A 289 2.44 18.29 14.87
C LEU A 289 1.38 17.69 15.81
N ALA A 290 1.47 16.38 16.08
CA ALA A 290 0.52 15.69 16.94
C ALA A 290 0.63 16.16 18.40
N LEU A 291 1.86 16.31 18.91
CA LEU A 291 2.13 16.68 20.30
C LEU A 291 1.78 18.13 20.62
N GLN A 292 1.88 19.05 19.66
CA GLN A 292 1.45 20.46 19.81
C GLN A 292 -0.05 20.60 20.11
N ARG A 293 -0.86 19.57 19.82
CA ARG A 293 -2.32 19.61 19.92
C ARG A 293 -2.89 19.02 21.20
N VAL A 294 -2.06 18.47 22.08
CA VAL A 294 -2.52 17.70 23.26
C VAL A 294 -2.26 18.38 24.62
N GLY A 295 -1.85 19.63 24.61
CA GLY A 295 -1.71 20.43 25.84
C GLY A 295 -0.70 19.87 26.85
N ASP A 296 -1.07 19.79 28.13
CA ASP A 296 -0.19 19.41 29.24
C ASP A 296 -0.01 17.89 29.43
N LEU A 297 -0.18 17.10 28.35
CA LEU A 297 0.04 15.65 28.42
C LEU A 297 1.52 15.33 28.64
N THR A 298 1.78 14.30 29.43
CA THR A 298 3.14 13.73 29.61
C THR A 298 3.32 12.54 28.71
N ILE A 299 4.39 12.53 27.92
CA ILE A 299 4.73 11.48 26.96
C ILE A 299 5.76 10.55 27.57
N ARG A 300 5.48 9.25 27.47
CA ARG A 300 6.42 8.21 27.88
C ARG A 300 7.52 8.07 26.85
N ARG A 301 8.78 8.23 27.29
CA ARG A 301 9.96 7.90 26.47
C ARG A 301 10.33 6.43 26.62
N PRO A 302 10.84 5.80 25.55
CA PRO A 302 11.38 4.43 25.61
C PRO A 302 12.59 4.33 26.55
N THR A 303 13.39 5.41 26.60
CA THR A 303 14.58 5.56 27.44
C THR A 303 14.60 6.96 28.07
N GLY A 304 14.96 7.05 29.34
CA GLY A 304 15.00 8.31 30.09
C GLY A 304 13.68 8.64 30.81
N ASP A 305 13.57 9.90 31.24
CA ASP A 305 12.41 10.39 31.97
C ASP A 305 11.26 10.76 31.03
N ASP A 306 10.04 10.62 31.51
CA ASP A 306 8.84 11.10 30.82
C ASP A 306 8.92 12.63 30.63
N VAL A 307 8.40 13.14 29.51
CA VAL A 307 8.58 14.53 29.09
C VAL A 307 7.21 15.18 28.78
N PRO A 308 7.01 16.47 29.09
CA PRO A 308 5.83 17.20 28.64
C PRO A 308 5.71 17.20 27.11
N ALA A 309 4.49 16.99 26.59
CA ALA A 309 4.24 16.91 25.15
C ALA A 309 4.73 18.16 24.40
N GLY A 310 4.50 19.36 24.96
CA GLY A 310 4.98 20.61 24.36
C GLY A 310 6.49 20.68 24.23
N GLN A 311 7.24 20.24 25.25
CA GLN A 311 8.69 20.22 25.20
C GLN A 311 9.18 19.23 24.14
N LEU A 312 8.61 18.01 24.09
CA LEU A 312 8.99 17.01 23.08
C LEU A 312 8.62 17.49 21.67
N ALA A 313 7.51 18.19 21.52
CA ALA A 313 7.11 18.79 20.25
C ALA A 313 8.15 19.78 19.72
N GLU A 314 8.67 20.66 20.60
CA GLU A 314 9.71 21.62 20.24
C GLU A 314 11.03 20.89 19.86
N GLU A 315 11.47 19.92 20.66
CA GLU A 315 12.66 19.12 20.38
C GLU A 315 12.57 18.41 19.00
N LEU A 316 11.39 17.84 18.68
CA LEU A 316 11.17 17.14 17.42
C LEU A 316 11.03 18.10 16.23
N ALA A 317 10.43 19.29 16.42
CA ALA A 317 10.39 20.32 15.40
C ALA A 317 11.78 20.82 15.02
N GLU A 318 12.62 21.14 16.03
CA GLU A 318 14.01 21.54 15.80
C GLU A 318 14.81 20.44 15.08
N ARG A 319 14.63 19.18 15.48
CA ARG A 319 15.26 18.02 14.83
C ARG A 319 14.83 17.93 13.35
N ALA A 320 13.53 18.00 13.07
CA ALA A 320 13.01 17.91 11.70
C ALA A 320 13.51 19.06 10.81
N LEU A 321 13.47 20.30 11.29
CA LEU A 321 13.97 21.47 10.56
C LEU A 321 15.49 21.41 10.36
N GLY A 322 16.24 20.97 11.36
CA GLY A 322 17.69 20.79 11.23
C GLY A 322 18.07 19.76 10.16
N LEU A 323 17.30 18.66 10.05
CA LEU A 323 17.50 17.65 9.01
C LEU A 323 17.08 18.19 7.63
N ALA A 324 15.97 18.92 7.55
CA ALA A 324 15.50 19.56 6.32
C ALA A 324 16.55 20.55 5.77
N ALA A 325 17.13 21.38 6.63
CA ALA A 325 18.18 22.32 6.24
C ALA A 325 19.42 21.61 5.65
N ARG A 326 19.79 20.43 6.18
CA ARG A 326 20.89 19.62 5.61
C ARG A 326 20.57 19.10 4.20
N PHE A 327 19.33 18.69 3.98
CA PHE A 327 18.86 18.30 2.64
C PHE A 327 18.88 19.51 1.69
N ASP A 328 18.41 20.67 2.14
CA ASP A 328 18.37 21.89 1.33
C ASP A 328 19.77 22.39 0.97
N GLU A 329 20.71 22.34 1.92
CA GLU A 329 22.12 22.64 1.66
C GLU A 329 22.70 21.72 0.57
N ARG A 330 22.44 20.42 0.63
CA ARG A 330 22.85 19.45 -0.39
C ARG A 330 22.20 19.73 -1.75
N ASN A 331 20.88 20.03 -1.73
CA ASN A 331 20.07 20.18 -2.94
C ASN A 331 20.23 21.54 -3.60
N GLY A 332 20.69 22.56 -2.86
CA GLY A 332 20.73 23.95 -3.31
C GLY A 332 19.33 24.59 -3.42
N THR A 333 18.37 24.14 -2.60
CA THR A 333 16.97 24.61 -2.58
C THR A 333 16.52 24.89 -1.15
N THR A 334 15.27 25.31 -0.96
CA THR A 334 14.58 25.45 0.34
C THR A 334 13.42 24.47 0.48
N HIS A 335 13.28 23.58 -0.48
CA HIS A 335 12.10 22.75 -0.64
C HIS A 335 11.80 21.84 0.58
N GLN A 336 12.80 21.17 1.12
CA GLN A 336 12.57 20.27 2.25
C GLN A 336 12.19 21.04 3.51
N THR A 337 12.80 22.19 3.74
CA THR A 337 12.40 23.08 4.85
C THR A 337 10.96 23.58 4.67
N GLU A 338 10.54 23.96 3.48
CA GLU A 338 9.17 24.37 3.18
C GLU A 338 8.16 23.25 3.40
N VAL A 339 8.48 22.03 2.96
CA VAL A 339 7.65 20.83 3.20
C VAL A 339 7.48 20.57 4.70
N ILE A 340 8.58 20.56 5.46
CA ILE A 340 8.52 20.31 6.91
C ILE A 340 7.78 21.44 7.64
N GLN A 341 7.98 22.70 7.28
CA GLN A 341 7.21 23.83 7.83
C GLN A 341 5.72 23.67 7.56
N SER A 342 5.34 23.23 6.36
CA SER A 342 3.94 22.98 6.02
C SER A 342 3.31 21.88 6.87
N VAL A 343 4.09 20.86 7.25
CA VAL A 343 3.63 19.80 8.18
C VAL A 343 3.47 20.36 9.59
N LEU A 344 4.48 21.06 10.11
CA LEU A 344 4.50 21.59 11.48
C LEU A 344 3.38 22.61 11.75
N THR A 345 2.95 23.33 10.71
CA THR A 345 1.88 24.36 10.79
C THR A 345 0.56 23.88 10.18
N ALA A 346 0.44 22.58 9.88
CA ALA A 346 -0.71 22.06 9.16
C ALA A 346 -2.02 22.21 9.96
N GLU A 347 -3.03 22.81 9.33
CA GLU A 347 -4.37 22.92 9.90
C GLU A 347 -5.14 21.58 9.82
N PRO A 348 -6.15 21.36 10.67
CA PRO A 348 -7.04 20.20 10.55
C PRO A 348 -7.69 20.13 9.16
N TRP A 349 -7.82 18.92 8.63
CA TRP A 349 -8.61 18.67 7.42
C TRP A 349 -10.11 18.69 7.74
N VAL A 350 -10.47 18.14 8.91
CA VAL A 350 -11.83 18.13 9.46
C VAL A 350 -11.73 18.25 10.98
N GLU A 351 -12.79 18.75 11.60
CA GLU A 351 -12.83 18.94 13.06
C GLU A 351 -12.71 17.61 13.80
N TYR A 352 -13.48 16.61 13.38
CA TYR A 352 -13.41 15.26 13.94
C TYR A 352 -13.90 14.21 12.94
N LEU A 353 -13.09 13.18 12.73
CA LEU A 353 -13.43 11.99 11.93
C LEU A 353 -13.42 10.75 12.83
N PRO A 354 -14.59 10.18 13.20
CA PRO A 354 -14.64 9.01 14.07
C PRO A 354 -13.94 7.79 13.48
N LEU A 355 -12.90 7.26 14.16
CA LEU A 355 -12.11 6.11 13.69
C LEU A 355 -12.75 4.74 14.00
N SER A 356 -13.86 4.71 14.74
CA SER A 356 -14.58 3.48 15.04
C SER A 356 -16.07 3.66 14.85
N GLU A 357 -16.79 2.58 14.62
CA GLU A 357 -18.24 2.60 14.50
C GLU A 357 -18.92 3.11 15.80
N THR A 358 -18.39 2.73 16.95
CA THR A 358 -18.89 3.23 18.25
C THR A 358 -18.71 4.73 18.37
N ALA A 359 -17.54 5.25 17.99
CA ALA A 359 -17.27 6.70 17.99
C ALA A 359 -18.16 7.43 16.97
N ARG A 360 -18.41 6.85 15.79
CA ARG A 360 -19.31 7.39 14.77
C ARG A 360 -20.73 7.53 15.31
N ARG A 361 -21.28 6.48 15.92
CA ARG A 361 -22.62 6.53 16.54
C ARG A 361 -22.71 7.55 17.66
N ALA A 362 -21.69 7.65 18.50
CA ALA A 362 -21.62 8.64 19.56
C ALA A 362 -21.60 10.07 19.00
N HIS A 363 -20.78 10.31 17.96
CA HIS A 363 -20.66 11.61 17.31
C HIS A 363 -21.98 12.03 16.63
N THR A 364 -22.61 11.14 15.87
CA THR A 364 -23.93 11.40 15.25
C THR A 364 -24.98 11.73 16.29
N ARG A 365 -24.97 11.02 17.43
CA ARG A 365 -25.92 11.28 18.54
C ARG A 365 -25.66 12.65 19.20
N ALA A 366 -24.41 13.07 19.32
CA ALA A 366 -24.05 14.36 19.90
C ALA A 366 -24.40 15.56 19.00
N GLN A 367 -24.36 15.36 17.67
CA GLN A 367 -24.71 16.40 16.70
C GLN A 367 -26.22 16.57 16.46
N GLN A 368 -27.06 15.66 16.95
CA GLN A 368 -28.50 15.85 16.88
C GLN A 368 -28.89 16.98 17.84
N PRO A 369 -29.61 18.06 17.39
CA PRO A 369 -30.08 19.11 18.27
C PRO A 369 -30.87 18.48 19.40
N GLN A 370 -30.52 18.83 20.65
CA GLN A 370 -31.36 18.47 21.80
C GLN A 370 -32.68 19.21 21.65
N ALA A 371 -33.68 18.52 21.10
CA ALA A 371 -35.06 18.97 21.21
C ALA A 371 -35.46 19.01 22.68
N PRO A 372 -36.23 20.00 23.14
CA PRO A 372 -36.70 20.08 24.53
C PRO A 372 -37.42 18.75 24.85
N GLN A 373 -37.05 18.15 25.99
CA GLN A 373 -37.59 16.87 26.44
C GLN A 373 -39.15 16.91 26.40
N PRO A 374 -39.77 16.13 25.55
CA PRO A 374 -41.11 15.66 25.77
C PRO A 374 -40.99 14.34 26.56
N GLN A 375 -41.86 14.24 27.53
CA GLN A 375 -42.13 13.02 28.24
C GLN A 375 -42.22 11.83 27.28
N GLN A 376 -41.60 10.72 27.68
CA GLN A 376 -41.75 9.36 27.17
C GLN A 376 -42.59 9.23 25.89
N GLN A 377 -41.90 9.22 24.77
CA GLN A 377 -42.42 8.57 23.57
C GLN A 377 -41.34 7.67 22.99
N ALA A 378 -41.79 6.47 22.67
CA ALA A 378 -41.10 5.29 22.24
C ALA A 378 -39.78 5.49 21.49
N GLU A 379 -38.77 4.73 21.89
CA GLU A 379 -37.60 4.36 21.10
C GLU A 379 -38.05 4.08 19.65
N VAL A 380 -37.57 4.86 18.69
CA VAL A 380 -37.49 4.40 17.31
C VAL A 380 -36.34 3.38 17.34
N GLN A 381 -36.71 2.17 17.60
CA GLN A 381 -35.86 1.01 17.35
C GLN A 381 -35.51 1.07 15.87
N THR A 382 -34.23 1.30 15.53
CA THR A 382 -33.71 0.72 14.27
C THR A 382 -33.98 -0.77 14.43
N GLU A 383 -35.03 -1.24 13.77
CA GLU A 383 -35.40 -2.64 13.82
C GLU A 383 -34.16 -3.44 13.46
N THR A 384 -33.78 -4.34 14.34
CA THR A 384 -32.75 -5.35 14.06
C THR A 384 -33.23 -6.05 12.78
N PRO A 385 -32.40 -6.13 11.72
CA PRO A 385 -32.79 -6.82 10.50
C PRO A 385 -33.37 -8.21 10.86
N ARG A 386 -34.38 -8.65 10.12
CA ARG A 386 -35.03 -9.94 10.35
C ARG A 386 -35.10 -10.74 9.06
N GLY A 387 -34.94 -12.04 9.17
CA GLY A 387 -35.03 -12.92 8.00
C GLY A 387 -34.09 -12.46 6.88
N SER A 388 -34.60 -12.38 5.65
CA SER A 388 -33.81 -12.04 4.45
C SER A 388 -33.18 -10.63 4.44
N GLU A 389 -33.63 -9.69 5.31
CA GLU A 389 -33.00 -8.37 5.48
C GLU A 389 -31.53 -8.47 5.94
N TRP A 390 -31.17 -9.53 6.64
CA TRP A 390 -29.79 -9.81 6.99
C TRP A 390 -28.92 -10.08 5.74
N LEU A 391 -29.48 -10.74 4.73
CA LEU A 391 -28.78 -10.98 3.46
C LEU A 391 -28.64 -9.69 2.66
N ASP A 392 -29.65 -8.79 2.69
CA ASP A 392 -29.58 -7.46 2.08
C ASP A 392 -28.44 -6.67 2.70
N ARG A 393 -28.34 -6.68 4.03
CA ARG A 393 -27.25 -6.04 4.76
C ARG A 393 -25.88 -6.67 4.48
N ALA A 394 -25.81 -7.99 4.34
CA ALA A 394 -24.57 -8.68 4.00
C ALA A 394 -24.10 -8.31 2.58
N GLU A 395 -25.00 -8.28 1.61
CA GLU A 395 -24.70 -7.87 0.23
C GLU A 395 -24.30 -6.40 0.16
N GLU A 396 -25.00 -5.51 0.87
CA GLU A 396 -24.66 -4.08 0.96
C GLU A 396 -23.28 -3.87 1.58
N ALA A 397 -23.00 -4.51 2.72
CA ALA A 397 -21.70 -4.44 3.38
C ALA A 397 -20.58 -4.98 2.47
N TRP A 398 -20.82 -6.06 1.74
CA TRP A 398 -19.88 -6.60 0.78
C TRP A 398 -19.61 -5.60 -0.37
N GLN A 399 -20.63 -4.94 -0.86
CA GLN A 399 -20.53 -3.93 -1.93
C GLN A 399 -19.70 -2.72 -1.50
N HIS A 400 -19.69 -2.41 -0.19
CA HIS A 400 -18.89 -1.33 0.39
C HIS A 400 -17.55 -1.81 0.97
N TYR A 401 -17.11 -3.04 0.62
CA TYR A 401 -15.87 -3.65 1.09
C TYR A 401 -15.78 -3.86 2.62
N HIS A 402 -16.90 -3.84 3.31
CA HIS A 402 -17.02 -4.12 4.75
C HIS A 402 -17.14 -5.64 4.99
N ARG A 403 -16.07 -6.39 4.67
CA ARG A 403 -16.08 -7.86 4.70
C ARG A 403 -16.52 -8.43 6.06
N ASP A 404 -16.02 -7.88 7.15
CA ASP A 404 -16.36 -8.35 8.51
C ASP A 404 -17.85 -8.14 8.85
N GLU A 405 -18.43 -7.01 8.40
CA GLU A 405 -19.86 -6.72 8.56
C GLU A 405 -20.71 -7.64 7.67
N ALA A 406 -20.28 -7.90 6.45
CA ALA A 406 -20.95 -8.82 5.55
C ALA A 406 -21.00 -10.23 6.12
N VAL A 407 -19.88 -10.72 6.65
CA VAL A 407 -19.79 -12.03 7.33
C VAL A 407 -20.63 -12.06 8.61
N ALA A 408 -20.64 -10.99 9.41
CA ALA A 408 -21.44 -10.90 10.61
C ALA A 408 -22.95 -10.93 10.30
N ALA A 409 -23.40 -10.16 9.29
CA ALA A 409 -24.79 -10.15 8.86
C ALA A 409 -25.22 -11.51 8.29
N TRP A 410 -24.39 -12.13 7.48
CA TRP A 410 -24.63 -13.49 6.99
C TRP A 410 -24.80 -14.51 8.14
N LYS A 411 -23.89 -14.53 9.12
CA LYS A 411 -23.99 -15.41 10.29
C LYS A 411 -25.25 -15.14 11.12
N SER A 412 -25.68 -13.88 11.20
CA SER A 412 -26.94 -13.53 11.86
C SER A 412 -28.16 -14.12 11.13
N PHE A 413 -28.14 -14.10 9.80
CA PHE A 413 -29.16 -14.78 9.00
C PHE A 413 -29.19 -16.29 9.25
N GLU A 414 -28.05 -16.96 9.24
CA GLU A 414 -27.96 -18.41 9.47
C GLU A 414 -28.43 -18.80 10.88
N ALA A 415 -28.18 -17.94 11.87
CA ALA A 415 -28.63 -18.18 13.25
C ALA A 415 -30.13 -17.94 13.43
N GLU A 416 -30.72 -16.99 12.68
CA GLU A 416 -32.13 -16.64 12.83
C GLU A 416 -33.06 -17.50 11.95
N VAL A 417 -32.60 -17.87 10.72
CA VAL A 417 -33.43 -18.58 9.75
C VAL A 417 -32.98 -20.03 9.59
N PRO A 418 -33.72 -20.99 10.15
CA PRO A 418 -33.43 -22.41 9.99
C PRO A 418 -33.38 -22.84 8.53
N GLU A 419 -32.55 -23.81 8.20
CA GLU A 419 -32.27 -24.23 6.83
C GLU A 419 -33.54 -24.64 6.06
N GLU A 420 -34.47 -25.33 6.76
CA GLU A 420 -35.75 -25.77 6.20
C GLU A 420 -36.70 -24.59 5.85
N SER A 421 -36.50 -23.43 6.46
CA SER A 421 -37.32 -22.23 6.26
C SER A 421 -36.74 -21.27 5.19
N ARG A 422 -35.52 -21.55 4.71
CA ARG A 422 -34.84 -20.70 3.72
C ARG A 422 -35.49 -20.86 2.35
N THR A 423 -35.83 -19.73 1.73
CA THR A 423 -36.33 -19.73 0.34
C THR A 423 -35.22 -20.16 -0.64
N PRO A 424 -35.56 -20.62 -1.85
CA PRO A 424 -34.55 -20.89 -2.89
C PRO A 424 -33.65 -19.68 -3.17
N LEU A 425 -34.17 -18.45 -3.11
CA LEU A 425 -33.42 -17.22 -3.28
C LEU A 425 -32.44 -17.00 -2.13
N ASP A 426 -32.86 -17.23 -0.89
CA ASP A 426 -31.97 -17.11 0.28
C ASP A 426 -30.80 -18.08 0.18
N ARG A 427 -31.05 -19.32 -0.24
CA ARG A 427 -30.01 -20.34 -0.44
C ARG A 427 -29.02 -19.93 -1.52
N ALA A 428 -29.52 -19.40 -2.64
CA ALA A 428 -28.66 -18.92 -3.72
C ALA A 428 -27.78 -17.75 -3.27
N ARG A 429 -28.33 -16.80 -2.51
CA ARG A 429 -27.62 -15.65 -1.96
C ARG A 429 -26.55 -16.06 -0.94
N LEU A 430 -26.85 -17.03 -0.08
CA LEU A 430 -25.87 -17.59 0.85
C LEU A 430 -24.69 -18.24 0.13
N LEU A 431 -24.95 -19.07 -0.88
CA LEU A 431 -23.92 -19.71 -1.68
C LEU A 431 -23.06 -18.68 -2.43
N ASP A 432 -23.68 -17.61 -2.94
CA ASP A 432 -22.98 -16.52 -3.62
C ASP A 432 -22.02 -15.78 -2.65
N LEU A 433 -22.48 -15.47 -1.43
CA LEU A 433 -21.65 -14.89 -0.37
C LEU A 433 -20.56 -15.86 0.11
N TRP A 434 -20.87 -17.16 0.21
CA TRP A 434 -19.88 -18.18 0.54
C TRP A 434 -18.74 -18.20 -0.48
N GLY A 435 -19.04 -18.24 -1.77
CA GLY A 435 -18.04 -18.17 -2.81
C GLY A 435 -17.18 -16.89 -2.73
N LEU A 436 -17.77 -15.74 -2.36
CA LEU A 436 -17.03 -14.49 -2.14
C LEU A 436 -16.08 -14.53 -0.94
N THR A 437 -16.41 -15.30 0.09
CA THR A 437 -15.58 -15.43 1.31
C THR A 437 -14.56 -16.54 1.24
N SER A 438 -14.70 -17.48 0.29
CA SER A 438 -13.84 -18.65 0.10
C SER A 438 -12.90 -18.53 -1.09
N GLN A 439 -12.55 -17.32 -1.52
CA GLN A 439 -11.70 -17.11 -2.71
C GLN A 439 -10.28 -17.67 -2.56
N ASP A 440 -9.82 -17.88 -1.33
CA ASP A 440 -8.54 -18.54 -1.03
C ASP A 440 -8.59 -20.07 -1.27
N GLU A 441 -9.80 -20.64 -1.45
CA GLU A 441 -10.06 -22.04 -1.79
C GLU A 441 -10.85 -22.09 -3.12
N PRO A 442 -10.18 -21.98 -4.28
CA PRO A 442 -10.83 -21.76 -5.58
C PRO A 442 -11.89 -22.78 -5.96
N GLU A 443 -11.65 -24.07 -5.64
CA GLU A 443 -12.60 -25.14 -5.92
C GLU A 443 -13.89 -24.99 -5.10
N VAL A 444 -13.77 -24.62 -3.81
CA VAL A 444 -14.92 -24.36 -2.91
C VAL A 444 -15.72 -23.16 -3.43
N ALA A 445 -15.04 -22.07 -3.81
CA ALA A 445 -15.69 -20.89 -4.34
C ALA A 445 -16.43 -21.18 -5.66
N LEU A 446 -15.82 -21.93 -6.58
CA LEU A 446 -16.43 -22.31 -7.85
C LEU A 446 -17.65 -23.21 -7.67
N ASP A 447 -17.58 -24.19 -6.77
CA ASP A 447 -18.70 -25.10 -6.48
C ASP A 447 -19.89 -24.31 -5.91
N ALA A 448 -19.63 -23.44 -4.94
CA ALA A 448 -20.64 -22.57 -4.35
C ALA A 448 -21.30 -21.67 -5.41
N TRP A 449 -20.51 -21.01 -6.26
CA TRP A 449 -21.07 -20.14 -7.32
C TRP A 449 -21.79 -20.93 -8.43
N ARG A 450 -21.34 -22.12 -8.81
CA ARG A 450 -22.03 -22.95 -9.80
C ARG A 450 -23.39 -23.42 -9.27
N THR A 451 -23.46 -23.77 -7.97
CA THR A 451 -24.71 -24.14 -7.31
C THR A 451 -25.65 -22.92 -7.19
N ALA A 452 -25.13 -21.76 -6.78
CA ALA A 452 -25.89 -20.51 -6.76
C ALA A 452 -26.43 -20.13 -8.14
N LEU A 453 -25.61 -20.29 -9.20
CA LEU A 453 -25.98 -20.01 -10.59
C LEU A 453 -27.19 -20.84 -11.03
N THR A 454 -27.23 -22.12 -10.68
CA THR A 454 -28.36 -23.00 -10.99
C THR A 454 -29.65 -22.50 -10.32
N LEU A 455 -29.58 -22.16 -9.03
CA LEU A 455 -30.72 -21.64 -8.29
C LEU A 455 -31.20 -20.29 -8.84
N TYR A 456 -30.28 -19.37 -9.20
CA TYR A 456 -30.64 -18.10 -9.82
C TYR A 456 -31.30 -18.28 -11.20
N ALA A 457 -30.82 -19.27 -11.99
CA ALA A 457 -31.41 -19.59 -13.27
C ALA A 457 -32.86 -20.10 -13.14
N ASP A 458 -33.12 -20.99 -12.18
CA ASP A 458 -34.46 -21.51 -11.89
C ASP A 458 -35.43 -20.41 -11.41
N LEU A 459 -34.90 -19.37 -10.77
CA LEU A 459 -35.68 -18.22 -10.27
C LEU A 459 -35.82 -17.07 -11.27
N GLY A 460 -35.09 -17.11 -12.39
CA GLY A 460 -35.12 -16.04 -13.41
C GLY A 460 -34.41 -14.75 -12.96
N GLU A 461 -33.47 -14.82 -12.02
CA GLU A 461 -32.73 -13.68 -11.45
C GLU A 461 -31.61 -13.20 -12.39
N GLU A 462 -31.95 -12.59 -13.55
CA GLU A 462 -31.03 -12.27 -14.64
C GLU A 462 -29.78 -11.48 -14.21
N ALA A 463 -29.94 -10.43 -13.39
CA ALA A 463 -28.81 -9.62 -12.95
C ALA A 463 -27.85 -10.40 -12.04
N ARG A 464 -28.37 -11.31 -11.22
CA ARG A 464 -27.59 -12.19 -10.34
C ARG A 464 -26.89 -13.28 -11.14
N ILE A 465 -27.54 -13.84 -12.15
CA ILE A 465 -26.95 -14.80 -13.10
C ILE A 465 -25.72 -14.19 -13.77
N LEU A 466 -25.83 -12.97 -14.30
CA LEU A 466 -24.72 -12.30 -15.00
C LEU A 466 -23.54 -12.02 -14.06
N ARG A 467 -23.80 -11.52 -12.84
CA ARG A 467 -22.74 -11.28 -11.85
C ARG A 467 -22.05 -12.57 -11.42
N ASN A 468 -22.83 -13.62 -11.19
CA ASN A 468 -22.29 -14.90 -10.75
C ASN A 468 -21.43 -15.55 -11.85
N ARG A 469 -21.87 -15.52 -13.12
CA ARG A 469 -21.05 -15.97 -14.26
C ARG A 469 -19.75 -15.18 -14.40
N ALA A 470 -19.78 -13.87 -14.21
CA ALA A 470 -18.57 -13.05 -14.26
C ALA A 470 -17.59 -13.40 -13.12
N ARG A 471 -18.07 -13.72 -11.92
CA ARG A 471 -17.24 -14.20 -10.80
C ARG A 471 -16.60 -15.55 -11.10
N ILE A 472 -17.38 -16.50 -11.60
CA ILE A 472 -16.90 -17.81 -12.05
C ILE A 472 -15.79 -17.63 -13.10
N ALA A 473 -16.02 -16.82 -14.11
CA ALA A 473 -15.05 -16.58 -15.18
C ALA A 473 -13.74 -15.96 -14.65
N ARG A 474 -13.82 -15.01 -13.73
CA ARG A 474 -12.63 -14.44 -13.09
C ARG A 474 -11.83 -15.51 -12.35
N MET A 475 -12.49 -16.36 -11.59
CA MET A 475 -11.82 -17.46 -10.87
C MET A 475 -11.20 -18.49 -11.83
N LEU A 476 -11.89 -18.87 -12.91
CA LEU A 476 -11.36 -19.72 -13.95
C LEU A 476 -10.11 -19.11 -14.61
N GLY A 477 -10.12 -17.80 -14.85
CA GLY A 477 -8.95 -17.06 -15.34
C GLY A 477 -7.75 -17.15 -14.41
N HIS A 478 -7.96 -16.99 -13.09
CA HIS A 478 -6.91 -17.17 -12.10
C HIS A 478 -6.35 -18.60 -12.07
N LEU A 479 -7.16 -19.59 -12.38
CA LEU A 479 -6.74 -20.99 -12.50
C LEU A 479 -6.12 -21.34 -13.87
N GLY A 480 -5.98 -20.37 -14.77
CA GLY A 480 -5.42 -20.57 -16.10
C GLY A 480 -6.36 -21.27 -17.10
N GLN A 481 -7.64 -21.43 -16.76
CA GLN A 481 -8.67 -22.05 -17.61
C GLN A 481 -9.31 -20.98 -18.51
N ILE A 482 -8.51 -20.35 -19.39
CA ILE A 482 -8.86 -19.12 -20.09
C ILE A 482 -10.02 -19.31 -21.08
N GLU A 483 -10.03 -20.41 -21.82
CA GLU A 483 -11.09 -20.71 -22.80
C GLU A 483 -12.46 -20.82 -22.10
N GLU A 484 -12.55 -21.57 -20.99
CA GLU A 484 -13.76 -21.72 -20.20
C GLU A 484 -14.17 -20.39 -19.53
N ALA A 485 -13.17 -19.62 -19.05
CA ALA A 485 -13.38 -18.31 -18.46
C ALA A 485 -14.04 -17.34 -19.45
N LEU A 486 -13.54 -17.27 -20.67
CA LEU A 486 -14.10 -16.42 -21.73
C LEU A 486 -15.47 -16.89 -22.17
N ALA A 487 -15.65 -18.20 -22.37
CA ALA A 487 -16.95 -18.77 -22.73
C ALA A 487 -18.02 -18.47 -21.67
N THR A 488 -17.65 -18.47 -20.39
CA THR A 488 -18.58 -18.22 -19.27
C THR A 488 -18.84 -16.74 -19.02
N GLY A 489 -17.82 -15.88 -19.15
CA GLY A 489 -17.83 -14.53 -18.60
C GLY A 489 -17.77 -13.39 -19.60
N GLU A 490 -17.35 -13.59 -20.85
CA GLU A 490 -17.20 -12.47 -21.80
C GLU A 490 -18.47 -11.65 -21.97
N GLN A 491 -19.59 -12.29 -22.31
CA GLN A 491 -20.87 -11.61 -22.51
C GLN A 491 -21.42 -11.04 -21.19
N PRO A 492 -21.44 -11.76 -20.06
CA PRO A 492 -21.79 -11.23 -18.75
C PRO A 492 -20.98 -9.99 -18.34
N MET A 493 -19.65 -10.02 -18.48
CA MET A 493 -18.79 -8.88 -18.13
C MET A 493 -19.06 -7.67 -19.01
N ARG A 494 -19.24 -7.84 -20.32
CA ARG A 494 -19.63 -6.75 -21.24
C ARG A 494 -20.94 -6.10 -20.82
N TRP A 495 -21.92 -6.89 -20.41
CA TRP A 495 -23.20 -6.37 -19.93
C TRP A 495 -23.02 -5.61 -18.61
N LEU A 496 -22.24 -6.14 -17.66
CA LEU A 496 -21.94 -5.47 -16.39
C LEU A 496 -21.17 -4.16 -16.58
N ILE A 497 -20.22 -4.12 -17.52
CA ILE A 497 -19.50 -2.90 -17.91
C ILE A 497 -20.46 -1.81 -18.42
N ALA A 498 -21.52 -2.19 -19.11
CA ALA A 498 -22.49 -1.24 -19.64
C ALA A 498 -23.55 -0.81 -18.60
N ASN A 499 -23.92 -1.68 -17.65
CA ASN A 499 -25.13 -1.52 -16.84
C ASN A 499 -24.89 -1.49 -15.32
N ASP A 500 -23.73 -1.90 -14.81
CA ASP A 500 -23.44 -1.89 -13.37
C ASP A 500 -23.05 -0.48 -12.88
N GLU A 501 -22.95 -0.27 -11.59
CA GLU A 501 -22.53 1.00 -11.00
C GLU A 501 -21.10 1.40 -11.43
N PRO A 502 -20.81 2.70 -11.59
CA PRO A 502 -19.50 3.18 -12.09
C PRO A 502 -18.30 2.55 -11.39
N ARG A 503 -18.37 2.37 -10.08
CA ARG A 503 -17.28 1.75 -9.27
C ARG A 503 -17.02 0.29 -9.63
N ARG A 504 -18.05 -0.47 -10.00
CA ARG A 504 -17.94 -1.89 -10.35
C ARG A 504 -17.56 -2.12 -11.80
N ARG A 505 -17.91 -1.17 -12.69
CA ARG A 505 -17.58 -1.25 -14.12
C ARG A 505 -16.09 -1.39 -14.35
N ALA A 506 -15.27 -0.62 -13.63
CA ALA A 506 -13.82 -0.66 -13.75
C ALA A 506 -13.26 -2.07 -13.44
N GLY A 507 -13.73 -2.71 -12.37
CA GLY A 507 -13.31 -4.07 -12.03
C GLY A 507 -13.70 -5.12 -13.08
N TRP A 508 -14.88 -4.97 -13.70
CA TRP A 508 -15.29 -5.86 -14.80
C TRP A 508 -14.52 -5.61 -16.09
N GLN A 509 -14.17 -4.34 -16.39
CA GLN A 509 -13.31 -3.97 -17.53
C GLN A 509 -11.91 -4.60 -17.38
N ASP A 510 -11.33 -4.47 -16.22
CA ASP A 510 -10.01 -5.03 -15.92
C ASP A 510 -10.01 -6.55 -15.98
N SER A 511 -11.00 -7.21 -15.36
CA SER A 511 -11.14 -8.65 -15.42
C SER A 511 -11.24 -9.17 -16.85
N LEU A 512 -12.04 -8.49 -17.70
CA LEU A 512 -12.18 -8.87 -19.11
C LEU A 512 -10.91 -8.62 -19.92
N ALA A 513 -10.24 -7.49 -19.67
CA ALA A 513 -8.95 -7.17 -20.31
C ALA A 513 -7.86 -8.19 -19.93
N THR A 514 -7.83 -8.61 -18.66
CA THR A 514 -6.90 -9.64 -18.18
C THR A 514 -7.15 -10.97 -18.90
N LEU A 515 -8.40 -11.40 -19.03
CA LEU A 515 -8.73 -12.64 -19.75
C LEU A 515 -8.32 -12.56 -21.23
N TYR A 516 -8.53 -11.43 -21.91
CA TYR A 516 -8.08 -11.24 -23.29
C TYR A 516 -6.57 -11.26 -23.42
N ALA A 517 -5.85 -10.61 -22.51
CA ALA A 517 -4.39 -10.61 -22.50
C ALA A 517 -3.83 -12.03 -22.30
N GLN A 518 -4.46 -12.83 -21.45
CA GLN A 518 -4.09 -14.23 -21.22
C GLN A 518 -4.43 -15.13 -22.42
N ASP A 519 -5.46 -14.81 -23.18
CA ASP A 519 -5.85 -15.48 -24.41
C ASP A 519 -5.03 -15.03 -25.66
N GLY A 520 -4.19 -14.00 -25.51
CA GLY A 520 -3.39 -13.45 -26.60
C GLY A 520 -4.14 -12.49 -27.52
N ARG A 521 -5.29 -11.95 -27.08
CA ARG A 521 -6.13 -10.97 -27.77
C ARG A 521 -5.94 -9.55 -27.30
#